data_4ea90ea81132f288b1dbbbe3e0949687
#
_entry.id   4ea90ea81132f288b1dbbbe3e0949687
#
_cell.length_a   1.000
_cell.length_b   1.000
_cell.length_c   1.000
_cell.angle_alpha   90.00
_cell.angle_beta   90.00
_cell.angle_gamma   90.00
#
_symmetry.space_group_name_H-M   'P 1'
#
loop_
_entity.id
_entity.type
_entity.pdbx_description
1 polymer ?
#
loop_
_entity_poly.entity_id
_entity_poly.type
_entity_poly.pdbx_seq_one_letter_code
_entity_poly.pdbx_strand_id
1 'polypeptide(L)'
;MDIKKIYLVYFSPGGNTEKVIKLIGTKLAGELGAEAYAIDFTSPEMRNVQYSFDEDALVIFGMPTYAGRVPNKLLAFLQEGFKGNNTKAVAVTTFGNRSFDSSLTELSLELYKNGFDVFAAASFACQHHFSKIIGTARPDDDDVAEIEKFALSIAHWLSKSEAKCIEHRNILADSEVKPYYIPLGEDMQPAKFLKAVPKTSEELCDGCGVCIKACPVGSIASDYVTITGPCIKCQACIIKCHSGAKYFDDEAFLSHVRMLETNYTKRAANFALIEKTSEV
;
A
#
# COMPACT_ATOMS: atom_id res chain seq x y z
N MET A 1 -16.42 -21.74 5.73
CA MET A 1 -16.59 -20.55 6.62
C MET A 1 -17.51 -19.58 5.93
N ASP A 2 -18.53 -19.07 6.62
CA ASP A 2 -19.52 -18.14 6.05
C ASP A 2 -19.07 -16.69 6.31
N ILE A 3 -18.24 -16.15 5.41
CA ILE A 3 -17.77 -14.76 5.47
C ILE A 3 -18.90 -13.87 4.95
N LYS A 4 -19.46 -13.04 5.83
CA LYS A 4 -20.53 -12.08 5.48
C LYS A 4 -20.03 -10.67 5.27
N LYS A 5 -18.89 -10.32 5.88
CA LYS A 5 -18.31 -8.98 5.84
C LYS A 5 -16.86 -9.03 5.39
N ILE A 6 -16.56 -8.22 4.39
CA ILE A 6 -15.19 -8.03 3.89
C ILE A 6 -14.79 -6.58 4.18
N TYR A 7 -13.72 -6.39 4.94
CA TYR A 7 -13.18 -5.05 5.21
C TYR A 7 -11.99 -4.77 4.31
N LEU A 8 -12.09 -3.69 3.54
CA LEU A 8 -11.06 -3.18 2.65
C LEU A 8 -10.29 -2.07 3.38
N VAL A 9 -9.23 -2.45 4.09
CA VAL A 9 -8.45 -1.56 4.94
C VAL A 9 -7.20 -1.11 4.19
N TYR A 10 -7.01 0.20 3.97
CA TYR A 10 -5.87 0.64 3.17
C TYR A 10 -5.35 2.04 3.51
N PHE A 11 -4.05 2.22 3.25
CA PHE A 11 -3.37 3.50 3.15
C PHE A 11 -2.97 3.74 1.70
N SER A 12 -3.49 4.81 1.07
CA SER A 12 -3.32 5.02 -0.38
C SER A 12 -3.23 6.49 -0.80
N PRO A 13 -2.15 7.20 -0.46
CA PRO A 13 -2.02 8.63 -0.78
C PRO A 13 -2.14 8.95 -2.27
N GLY A 14 -1.56 8.11 -3.13
CA GLY A 14 -1.56 8.26 -4.58
C GLY A 14 -2.63 7.47 -5.33
N GLY A 15 -3.48 6.68 -4.63
CA GLY A 15 -4.60 5.95 -5.24
C GLY A 15 -4.30 4.51 -5.67
N ASN A 16 -3.05 4.11 -5.89
CA ASN A 16 -2.72 2.78 -6.43
C ASN A 16 -3.14 1.63 -5.49
N THR A 17 -2.84 1.72 -4.20
CA THR A 17 -3.21 0.69 -3.23
C THR A 17 -4.72 0.56 -3.12
N GLU A 18 -5.44 1.68 -3.06
CA GLU A 18 -6.90 1.72 -3.07
C GLU A 18 -7.47 0.98 -4.29
N LYS A 19 -6.95 1.28 -5.50
CA LYS A 19 -7.38 0.64 -6.75
C LYS A 19 -7.25 -0.89 -6.66
N VAL A 20 -6.09 -1.38 -6.23
CA VAL A 20 -5.81 -2.83 -6.10
C VAL A 20 -6.74 -3.46 -5.04
N ILE A 21 -6.86 -2.87 -3.86
CA ILE A 21 -7.69 -3.39 -2.78
C ILE A 21 -9.17 -3.44 -3.18
N LYS A 22 -9.66 -2.42 -3.87
CA LYS A 22 -11.04 -2.40 -4.38
C LYS A 22 -11.29 -3.47 -5.45
N LEU A 23 -10.34 -3.71 -6.35
CA LEU A 23 -10.44 -4.79 -7.35
C LEU A 23 -10.57 -6.15 -6.66
N ILE A 24 -9.69 -6.47 -5.71
CA ILE A 24 -9.76 -7.72 -4.93
C ILE A 24 -11.09 -7.81 -4.19
N GLY A 25 -11.47 -6.75 -3.47
CA GLY A 25 -12.66 -6.72 -2.63
C GLY A 25 -13.96 -6.86 -3.42
N THR A 26 -14.08 -6.16 -4.54
CA THR A 26 -15.26 -6.26 -5.42
C THR A 26 -15.42 -7.66 -5.97
N LYS A 27 -14.31 -8.27 -6.43
CA LYS A 27 -14.33 -9.64 -6.94
C LYS A 27 -14.74 -10.64 -5.85
N LEU A 28 -14.13 -10.54 -4.67
CA LEU A 28 -14.44 -11.42 -3.53
C LEU A 28 -15.88 -11.25 -3.03
N ALA A 29 -16.38 -10.02 -2.94
CA ALA A 29 -17.75 -9.76 -2.51
C ALA A 29 -18.77 -10.44 -3.45
N GLY A 30 -18.53 -10.37 -4.77
CA GLY A 30 -19.35 -11.06 -5.75
C GLY A 30 -19.31 -12.59 -5.63
N GLU A 31 -18.12 -13.17 -5.46
CA GLU A 31 -17.94 -14.63 -5.36
C GLU A 31 -18.48 -15.23 -4.04
N LEU A 32 -18.39 -14.49 -2.94
CA LEU A 32 -18.81 -14.94 -1.61
C LEU A 32 -20.24 -14.52 -1.24
N GLY A 33 -20.87 -13.65 -2.00
CA GLY A 33 -22.17 -13.04 -1.65
C GLY A 33 -22.07 -12.20 -0.37
N ALA A 34 -20.91 -11.58 -0.11
CA ALA A 34 -20.61 -10.83 1.12
C ALA A 34 -20.65 -9.31 0.87
N GLU A 35 -20.88 -8.54 1.94
CA GLU A 35 -20.81 -7.08 1.89
C GLU A 35 -19.38 -6.58 2.08
N ALA A 36 -18.95 -5.60 1.27
CA ALA A 36 -17.62 -4.99 1.37
C ALA A 36 -17.68 -3.57 1.95
N TYR A 37 -16.84 -3.32 2.96
CA TYR A 37 -16.74 -2.05 3.69
C TYR A 37 -15.33 -1.48 3.57
N ALA A 38 -15.19 -0.24 3.10
CA ALA A 38 -13.89 0.42 2.97
C ALA A 38 -13.51 1.16 4.26
N ILE A 39 -12.28 0.96 4.70
CA ILE A 39 -11.63 1.72 5.78
C ILE A 39 -10.37 2.36 5.19
N ASP A 40 -10.51 3.58 4.70
CA ASP A 40 -9.40 4.39 4.20
C ASP A 40 -8.78 5.19 5.36
N PHE A 41 -7.61 4.75 5.84
CA PHE A 41 -6.88 5.46 6.88
C PHE A 41 -5.75 6.36 6.35
N THR A 42 -5.88 6.80 5.10
CA THR A 42 -4.91 7.70 4.45
C THR A 42 -4.86 9.06 5.13
N SER A 43 -6.01 9.63 5.51
CA SER A 43 -6.04 10.91 6.20
C SER A 43 -5.64 10.78 7.68
N PRO A 44 -5.01 11.81 8.29
CA PRO A 44 -4.62 11.77 9.70
C PRO A 44 -5.80 11.54 10.66
N GLU A 45 -6.96 12.08 10.35
CA GLU A 45 -8.17 12.01 11.18
C GLU A 45 -8.63 10.56 11.39
N MET A 46 -8.52 9.72 10.36
CA MET A 46 -8.90 8.31 10.40
C MET A 46 -7.97 7.45 11.28
N ARG A 47 -6.87 8.01 11.75
CA ARG A 47 -5.91 7.34 12.63
C ARG A 47 -6.05 7.71 14.11
N ASN A 48 -7.12 8.43 14.46
CA ASN A 48 -7.44 8.77 15.86
C ASN A 48 -8.35 7.73 16.53
N VAL A 49 -8.64 6.63 15.84
CA VAL A 49 -9.50 5.55 16.33
C VAL A 49 -8.80 4.21 16.22
N GLN A 50 -9.20 3.25 17.02
CA GLN A 50 -8.82 1.84 16.92
C GLN A 50 -9.88 1.07 16.15
N TYR A 51 -9.46 0.18 15.27
CA TYR A 51 -10.33 -0.71 14.49
C TYR A 51 -10.19 -2.15 15.02
N SER A 52 -11.31 -2.78 15.32
CA SER A 52 -11.35 -4.17 15.78
C SER A 52 -12.21 -5.01 14.85
N PHE A 53 -11.79 -6.24 14.62
CA PHE A 53 -12.42 -7.15 13.68
C PHE A 53 -12.63 -8.52 14.34
N ASP A 54 -13.82 -9.08 14.12
CA ASP A 54 -14.21 -10.38 14.66
C ASP A 54 -13.74 -11.55 13.76
N GLU A 55 -13.85 -12.76 14.27
CA GLU A 55 -13.40 -13.98 13.58
C GLU A 55 -14.22 -14.33 12.33
N ASP A 56 -15.45 -13.83 12.20
CA ASP A 56 -16.35 -14.03 11.05
C ASP A 56 -16.11 -13.03 9.90
N ALA A 57 -15.18 -12.08 10.08
CA ALA A 57 -14.81 -11.11 9.07
C ALA A 57 -13.60 -11.57 8.24
N LEU A 58 -13.54 -11.08 7.00
CA LEU A 58 -12.34 -11.10 6.16
C LEU A 58 -11.78 -9.69 6.04
N VAL A 59 -10.50 -9.51 6.35
CA VAL A 59 -9.81 -8.22 6.18
C VAL A 59 -8.82 -8.30 5.04
N ILE A 60 -8.97 -7.42 4.04
CA ILE A 60 -7.99 -7.22 2.96
C ILE A 60 -7.23 -5.96 3.30
N PHE A 61 -5.97 -6.10 3.72
CA PHE A 61 -5.18 -5.01 4.24
C PHE A 61 -4.12 -4.55 3.23
N GLY A 62 -4.20 -3.30 2.79
CA GLY A 62 -3.38 -2.71 1.74
C GLY A 62 -2.42 -1.60 2.18
N MET A 63 -1.13 -1.74 1.86
CA MET A 63 -0.10 -0.73 2.09
C MET A 63 0.76 -0.50 0.85
N PRO A 64 1.24 0.73 0.59
CA PRO A 64 2.26 0.96 -0.43
C PRO A 64 3.64 0.59 0.10
N THR A 65 4.55 0.25 -0.81
CA THR A 65 5.97 0.03 -0.52
C THR A 65 6.75 1.34 -0.59
N TYR A 66 7.37 1.75 0.51
CA TYR A 66 8.25 2.92 0.58
C TYR A 66 9.65 2.49 1.01
N ALA A 67 10.64 2.69 0.14
CA ALA A 67 12.02 2.23 0.35
C ALA A 67 12.10 0.75 0.78
N GLY A 68 11.31 -0.12 0.11
CA GLY A 68 11.31 -1.56 0.34
C GLY A 68 10.59 -2.05 1.60
N ARG A 69 9.93 -1.16 2.34
CA ARG A 69 9.20 -1.45 3.60
C ARG A 69 7.81 -0.78 3.58
N VAL A 70 7.01 -1.02 4.61
CA VAL A 70 5.83 -0.18 4.84
C VAL A 70 6.26 1.25 5.22
N PRO A 71 5.43 2.28 4.94
CA PRO A 71 5.80 3.66 5.30
C PRO A 71 6.09 3.81 6.79
N ASN A 72 7.32 4.13 7.17
CA ASN A 72 7.78 4.17 8.56
C ASN A 72 6.95 5.09 9.46
N LYS A 73 6.41 6.18 8.93
CA LYS A 73 5.54 7.10 9.69
C LYS A 73 4.16 6.52 10.00
N LEU A 74 3.80 5.41 9.37
CA LEU A 74 2.53 4.70 9.60
C LEU A 74 2.74 3.44 10.45
N LEU A 75 3.97 3.03 10.72
CA LEU A 75 4.26 1.77 11.40
C LEU A 75 3.66 1.71 12.81
N ALA A 76 3.78 2.79 13.59
CA ALA A 76 3.19 2.84 14.93
C ALA A 76 1.65 2.67 14.89
N PHE A 77 0.98 3.34 13.94
CA PHE A 77 -0.46 3.17 13.78
C PHE A 77 -0.82 1.77 13.26
N LEU A 78 -0.03 1.18 12.37
CA LEU A 78 -0.22 -0.20 11.93
C LEU A 78 -0.14 -1.18 13.12
N GLN A 79 0.76 -0.95 14.06
CA GLN A 79 0.98 -1.79 15.24
C GLN A 79 -0.10 -1.65 16.32
N GLU A 80 -0.71 -0.47 16.45
CA GLU A 80 -1.60 -0.15 17.56
C GLU A 80 -3.06 0.08 17.13
N GLY A 81 -3.28 0.54 15.90
CA GLY A 81 -4.57 0.99 15.40
C GLY A 81 -5.52 -0.12 14.97
N PHE A 82 -5.04 -1.36 14.83
CA PHE A 82 -5.83 -2.48 14.32
C PHE A 82 -5.72 -3.69 15.24
N LYS A 83 -6.85 -4.36 15.50
CA LYS A 83 -6.92 -5.59 16.32
C LYS A 83 -7.80 -6.62 15.62
N GLY A 84 -7.25 -7.80 15.39
CA GLY A 84 -7.98 -8.98 14.98
C GLY A 84 -8.26 -9.89 16.19
N ASN A 85 -9.32 -10.67 16.09
CA ASN A 85 -9.64 -11.77 17.01
C ASN A 85 -9.58 -13.07 16.20
N ASN A 86 -8.38 -13.53 15.87
CA ASN A 86 -8.14 -14.61 14.90
C ASN A 86 -8.83 -14.37 13.54
N THR A 87 -8.99 -13.08 13.20
CA THR A 87 -9.67 -12.61 11.99
C THR A 87 -8.88 -13.01 10.75
N LYS A 88 -9.53 -13.60 9.75
CA LYS A 88 -8.89 -13.92 8.47
C LYS A 88 -8.39 -12.67 7.77
N ALA A 89 -7.13 -12.67 7.36
CA ALA A 89 -6.54 -11.52 6.69
C ALA A 89 -5.77 -11.90 5.42
N VAL A 90 -5.83 -10.98 4.45
CA VAL A 90 -5.04 -10.97 3.23
C VAL A 90 -4.12 -9.76 3.29
N ALA A 91 -2.82 -9.97 3.35
CA ALA A 91 -1.84 -8.89 3.29
C ALA A 91 -1.55 -8.50 1.84
N VAL A 92 -1.71 -7.23 1.49
CA VAL A 92 -1.48 -6.75 0.12
C VAL A 92 -0.57 -5.53 0.15
N THR A 93 0.51 -5.56 -0.64
CA THR A 93 1.30 -4.36 -0.89
C THR A 93 1.27 -3.95 -2.34
N THR A 94 1.50 -2.66 -2.61
CA THR A 94 1.73 -2.14 -3.95
C THR A 94 3.10 -1.51 -4.04
N PHE A 95 3.77 -1.64 -5.19
CA PHE A 95 5.10 -1.09 -5.40
C PHE A 95 5.27 -0.47 -6.78
N GLY A 96 6.18 0.51 -6.87
CA GLY A 96 6.41 1.28 -8.08
C GLY A 96 7.36 0.60 -9.08
N ASN A 97 7.06 -0.63 -9.51
CA ASN A 97 7.79 -1.38 -10.56
C ASN A 97 9.27 -1.71 -10.27
N ARG A 98 9.91 -1.18 -9.21
CA ARG A 98 11.28 -1.57 -8.84
C ARG A 98 11.30 -2.90 -8.09
N SER A 99 10.78 -2.93 -6.88
CA SER A 99 10.69 -4.09 -5.99
C SER A 99 9.80 -3.76 -4.79
N PHE A 100 9.15 -4.75 -4.21
CA PHE A 100 8.46 -4.64 -2.92
C PHE A 100 9.36 -5.00 -1.72
N ASP A 101 10.55 -5.57 -1.98
CA ASP A 101 11.55 -5.97 -0.98
C ASP A 101 10.89 -6.68 0.23
N SER A 102 10.93 -6.08 1.43
CA SER A 102 10.35 -6.67 2.65
C SER A 102 9.02 -6.06 3.07
N SER A 103 8.39 -5.19 2.25
CA SER A 103 7.16 -4.50 2.66
C SER A 103 6.00 -5.47 2.92
N LEU A 104 5.87 -6.52 2.10
CA LEU A 104 4.84 -7.54 2.26
C LEU A 104 5.06 -8.39 3.52
N THR A 105 6.31 -8.81 3.75
CA THR A 105 6.71 -9.55 4.96
C THR A 105 6.44 -8.72 6.22
N GLU A 106 6.84 -7.46 6.23
CA GLU A 106 6.61 -6.56 7.37
C GLU A 106 5.11 -6.38 7.64
N LEU A 107 4.31 -6.09 6.61
CA LEU A 107 2.86 -5.98 6.74
C LEU A 107 2.25 -7.25 7.34
N SER A 108 2.61 -8.40 6.79
CA SER A 108 2.11 -9.71 7.23
C SER A 108 2.45 -9.99 8.69
N LEU A 109 3.70 -9.70 9.11
CA LEU A 109 4.15 -9.87 10.49
C LEU A 109 3.41 -8.94 11.47
N GLU A 110 3.21 -7.67 11.12
CA GLU A 110 2.49 -6.73 11.99
C GLU A 110 1.01 -7.10 12.13
N LEU A 111 0.35 -7.55 11.06
CA LEU A 111 -1.02 -8.07 11.12
C LEU A 111 -1.09 -9.30 12.02
N TYR A 112 -0.17 -10.25 11.88
CA TYR A 112 -0.11 -11.43 12.70
C TYR A 112 0.03 -11.08 14.20
N LYS A 113 0.96 -10.19 14.56
CA LYS A 113 1.13 -9.71 15.93
C LYS A 113 -0.13 -9.05 16.50
N ASN A 114 -0.94 -8.46 15.63
CA ASN A 114 -2.19 -7.80 15.98
C ASN A 114 -3.40 -8.75 16.06
N GLY A 115 -3.20 -10.07 15.98
CA GLY A 115 -4.25 -11.07 16.16
C GLY A 115 -4.97 -11.47 14.86
N PHE A 116 -4.40 -11.18 13.69
CA PHE A 116 -4.94 -11.64 12.41
C PHE A 116 -4.33 -12.96 11.96
N ASP A 117 -5.14 -13.83 11.39
CA ASP A 117 -4.72 -15.05 10.70
C ASP A 117 -4.43 -14.72 9.23
N VAL A 118 -3.15 -14.51 8.90
CA VAL A 118 -2.72 -14.10 7.56
C VAL A 118 -2.49 -15.32 6.69
N PHE A 119 -3.52 -15.76 5.97
CA PHE A 119 -3.51 -16.95 5.12
C PHE A 119 -3.16 -16.69 3.66
N ALA A 120 -3.18 -15.43 3.23
CA ALA A 120 -2.83 -15.03 1.87
C ALA A 120 -2.06 -13.71 1.86
N ALA A 121 -1.14 -13.57 0.91
CA ALA A 121 -0.32 -12.38 0.75
C ALA A 121 -0.01 -12.10 -0.72
N ALA A 122 -0.03 -10.83 -1.14
CA ALA A 122 0.30 -10.45 -2.50
C ALA A 122 0.99 -9.08 -2.59
N SER A 123 1.80 -8.88 -3.62
CA SER A 123 2.38 -7.59 -3.96
C SER A 123 2.20 -7.30 -5.45
N PHE A 124 1.54 -6.19 -5.76
CA PHE A 124 1.21 -5.80 -7.14
C PHE A 124 2.00 -4.57 -7.58
N ALA A 125 2.62 -4.68 -8.75
CA ALA A 125 3.33 -3.57 -9.35
C ALA A 125 2.34 -2.54 -9.90
N CYS A 126 2.63 -1.27 -9.64
CA CYS A 126 1.85 -0.13 -10.09
C CYS A 126 2.77 0.92 -10.70
N GLN A 127 2.17 1.93 -11.35
CA GLN A 127 2.94 3.08 -11.81
C GLN A 127 3.68 3.74 -10.64
N HIS A 128 4.96 4.02 -10.82
CA HIS A 128 5.77 4.70 -9.82
C HIS A 128 5.36 6.17 -9.68
N HIS A 129 5.05 6.63 -8.47
CA HIS A 129 4.58 8.00 -8.27
C HIS A 129 5.63 9.08 -8.53
N PHE A 130 6.93 8.74 -8.57
CA PHE A 130 8.00 9.67 -8.91
C PHE A 130 8.18 9.88 -10.41
N SER A 131 7.60 9.00 -11.24
CA SER A 131 7.87 8.95 -12.67
C SER A 131 6.61 8.71 -13.49
N LYS A 132 6.62 9.26 -14.73
CA LYS A 132 5.56 9.01 -15.70
C LYS A 132 5.86 7.80 -16.61
N ILE A 133 7.11 7.29 -16.60
CA ILE A 133 7.56 6.23 -17.51
C ILE A 133 7.83 4.88 -16.82
N ILE A 134 7.89 4.84 -15.48
CA ILE A 134 8.12 3.60 -14.74
C ILE A 134 6.78 2.95 -14.38
N GLY A 135 6.52 1.77 -14.95
CA GLY A 135 5.27 1.06 -14.74
C GLY A 135 4.04 1.84 -15.22
N THR A 136 4.18 2.59 -16.32
CA THR A 136 3.11 3.43 -16.89
C THR A 136 1.82 2.62 -17.06
N ALA A 137 0.71 3.22 -16.67
CA ALA A 137 -0.64 2.68 -16.70
C ALA A 137 -0.90 1.45 -15.80
N ARG A 138 0.10 0.95 -15.05
CA ARG A 138 -0.11 -0.16 -14.12
C ARG A 138 -0.89 0.28 -12.86
N PRO A 139 -1.83 -0.59 -12.36
CA PRO A 139 -2.22 -1.88 -12.90
C PRO A 139 -3.01 -1.74 -14.21
N ASP A 140 -2.51 -2.37 -15.28
CA ASP A 140 -3.14 -2.51 -16.59
C ASP A 140 -4.04 -3.77 -16.64
N ASP A 141 -4.56 -4.13 -17.83
CA ASP A 141 -5.49 -5.24 -17.97
C ASP A 141 -4.87 -6.59 -17.60
N ASP A 142 -3.58 -6.82 -17.88
CA ASP A 142 -2.88 -8.03 -17.46
C ASP A 142 -2.77 -8.09 -15.93
N ASP A 143 -2.41 -6.98 -15.29
CA ASP A 143 -2.36 -6.88 -13.83
C ASP A 143 -3.74 -7.08 -13.21
N VAL A 144 -4.79 -6.52 -13.81
CA VAL A 144 -6.18 -6.72 -13.36
C VAL A 144 -6.56 -8.19 -13.43
N ALA A 145 -6.23 -8.89 -14.50
CA ALA A 145 -6.50 -10.33 -14.63
C ALA A 145 -5.77 -11.14 -13.54
N GLU A 146 -4.49 -10.80 -13.21
CA GLU A 146 -3.76 -11.44 -12.13
C GLU A 146 -4.38 -11.13 -10.75
N ILE A 147 -4.82 -9.90 -10.50
CA ILE A 147 -5.51 -9.48 -9.27
C ILE A 147 -6.83 -10.25 -9.11
N GLU A 148 -7.63 -10.37 -10.17
CA GLU A 148 -8.88 -11.13 -10.14
C GLU A 148 -8.65 -12.62 -9.91
N LYS A 149 -7.62 -13.20 -10.57
CA LYS A 149 -7.22 -14.59 -10.34
C LYS A 149 -6.83 -14.84 -8.88
N PHE A 150 -6.09 -13.90 -8.27
CA PHE A 150 -5.75 -13.98 -6.85
C PHE A 150 -7.00 -13.95 -5.96
N ALA A 151 -7.95 -13.05 -6.24
CA ALA A 151 -9.22 -12.98 -5.53
C ALA A 151 -10.03 -14.28 -5.65
N LEU A 152 -10.13 -14.84 -6.86
CA LEU A 152 -10.80 -16.14 -7.08
C LEU A 152 -10.15 -17.29 -6.29
N SER A 153 -8.81 -17.28 -6.22
CA SER A 153 -8.07 -18.29 -5.45
C SER A 153 -8.33 -18.16 -3.95
N ILE A 154 -8.49 -16.93 -3.42
CA ILE A 154 -8.91 -16.68 -2.03
C ILE A 154 -10.33 -17.22 -1.79
N ALA A 155 -11.30 -16.91 -2.68
CA ALA A 155 -12.67 -17.40 -2.56
C ALA A 155 -12.70 -18.93 -2.55
N HIS A 156 -11.95 -19.57 -3.43
CA HIS A 156 -11.81 -21.03 -3.49
C HIS A 156 -11.21 -21.60 -2.21
N TRP A 157 -10.16 -21.00 -1.67
CA TRP A 157 -9.55 -21.42 -0.42
C TRP A 157 -10.56 -21.34 0.74
N LEU A 158 -11.29 -20.24 0.85
CA LEU A 158 -12.33 -20.05 1.87
C LEU A 158 -13.46 -21.06 1.77
N SER A 159 -13.84 -21.47 0.54
CA SER A 159 -14.90 -22.46 0.34
C SER A 159 -14.49 -23.89 0.72
N LYS A 160 -13.20 -24.22 0.60
CA LYS A 160 -12.65 -25.56 0.94
C LYS A 160 -12.17 -25.68 2.38
N SER A 161 -11.83 -24.56 3.02
CA SER A 161 -11.38 -24.56 4.40
C SER A 161 -12.56 -24.93 5.30
N GLU A 162 -12.66 -26.20 5.70
CA GLU A 162 -13.51 -26.59 6.82
C GLU A 162 -13.14 -25.70 8.00
N ALA A 163 -14.15 -25.20 8.73
CA ALA A 163 -14.00 -24.34 9.89
C ALA A 163 -13.38 -25.10 11.10
N LYS A 164 -12.29 -25.82 10.89
CA LYS A 164 -11.45 -26.27 11.99
C LYS A 164 -10.72 -25.05 12.51
N CYS A 165 -10.82 -24.85 13.80
CA CYS A 165 -10.06 -23.90 14.59
C CYS A 165 -8.57 -24.05 14.21
N ILE A 166 -8.17 -23.34 13.16
CA ILE A 166 -6.82 -23.40 12.64
C ILE A 166 -6.04 -22.42 13.49
N GLU A 167 -4.90 -22.84 14.00
CA GLU A 167 -4.02 -21.99 14.79
C GLU A 167 -3.74 -20.67 14.05
N HIS A 168 -3.73 -19.59 14.82
CA HIS A 168 -3.32 -18.26 14.36
C HIS A 168 -1.98 -18.34 13.62
N ARG A 169 -1.94 -17.91 12.35
CA ARG A 169 -0.78 -18.13 11.48
C ARG A 169 -0.39 -16.89 10.68
N ASN A 170 0.83 -16.93 10.18
CA ASN A 170 1.35 -15.99 9.20
C ASN A 170 2.01 -16.78 8.06
N ILE A 171 1.47 -16.68 6.85
CA ILE A 171 1.99 -17.34 5.65
C ILE A 171 3.44 -16.94 5.29
N LEU A 172 3.94 -15.82 5.83
CA LEU A 172 5.30 -15.32 5.66
C LEU A 172 6.13 -15.39 6.96
N ALA A 173 5.75 -16.23 7.93
CA ALA A 173 6.39 -16.32 9.25
C ALA A 173 7.90 -16.55 9.19
N ASP A 174 8.37 -17.37 8.24
CA ASP A 174 9.78 -17.71 8.06
C ASP A 174 10.58 -16.67 7.25
N SER A 175 9.94 -15.58 6.84
CA SER A 175 10.56 -14.53 6.04
C SER A 175 11.17 -13.44 6.93
N GLU A 176 12.40 -13.02 6.60
CA GLU A 176 13.09 -11.96 7.31
C GLU A 176 12.74 -10.57 6.77
N VAL A 177 12.54 -9.60 7.69
CA VAL A 177 12.37 -8.20 7.34
C VAL A 177 13.75 -7.53 7.23
N LYS A 178 14.20 -7.27 6.01
CA LYS A 178 15.47 -6.63 5.71
C LYS A 178 15.44 -5.12 6.00
N PRO A 179 16.61 -4.47 6.14
CA PRO A 179 16.70 -3.01 6.26
C PRO A 179 16.01 -2.26 5.11
N TYR A 180 15.70 -0.98 5.35
CA TYR A 180 15.19 -0.11 4.29
C TYR A 180 16.17 -0.03 3.12
N TYR A 181 15.63 -0.02 1.91
CA TYR A 181 16.39 0.27 0.70
C TYR A 181 17.02 1.67 0.80
N ILE A 182 18.31 1.76 0.50
CA ILE A 182 19.02 3.03 0.41
C ILE A 182 18.89 3.55 -1.02
N PRO A 183 18.17 4.68 -1.26
CA PRO A 183 18.06 5.26 -2.58
C PRO A 183 19.42 5.61 -3.17
N LEU A 184 19.62 5.31 -4.45
CA LEU A 184 20.84 5.62 -5.20
C LEU A 184 20.57 6.77 -6.18
N GLY A 185 21.59 7.58 -6.44
CA GLY A 185 21.59 8.56 -7.53
C GLY A 185 22.01 7.93 -8.86
N GLU A 186 22.11 8.75 -9.92
CA GLU A 186 22.58 8.32 -11.25
C GLU A 186 24.02 7.79 -11.21
N ASP A 187 24.83 8.26 -10.30
CA ASP A 187 26.20 7.81 -10.02
C ASP A 187 26.27 6.49 -9.25
N MET A 188 25.11 5.88 -8.96
CA MET A 188 24.96 4.67 -8.15
C MET A 188 25.47 4.81 -6.70
N GLN A 189 25.65 6.04 -6.22
CA GLN A 189 25.96 6.32 -4.83
C GLN A 189 24.70 6.67 -4.02
N PRO A 190 24.70 6.54 -2.69
CA PRO A 190 23.57 6.88 -1.85
C PRO A 190 23.08 8.33 -2.05
N ALA A 191 21.84 8.50 -2.54
CA ALA A 191 21.20 9.79 -2.73
C ALA A 191 20.57 10.29 -1.42
N LYS A 192 21.04 11.44 -0.92
CA LYS A 192 20.64 11.99 0.37
C LYS A 192 19.55 13.06 0.22
N PHE A 193 18.31 12.66 0.03
CA PHE A 193 17.17 13.59 -0.11
C PHE A 193 16.12 13.51 1.01
N LEU A 194 16.51 13.12 2.23
CA LEU A 194 15.57 13.06 3.36
C LEU A 194 14.89 14.42 3.62
N LYS A 195 15.62 15.52 3.40
CA LYS A 195 15.13 16.89 3.57
C LYS A 195 14.33 17.43 2.37
N ALA A 196 14.33 16.74 1.23
CA ALA A 196 13.55 17.15 0.08
C ALA A 196 12.07 17.24 0.42
N VAL A 197 11.42 18.33 0.05
CA VAL A 197 10.00 18.60 0.24
C VAL A 197 9.42 19.18 -1.03
N PRO A 198 8.10 19.02 -1.28
CA PRO A 198 7.49 19.62 -2.45
C PRO A 198 7.48 21.14 -2.34
N LYS A 199 7.72 21.81 -3.46
CA LYS A 199 7.55 23.25 -3.63
C LYS A 199 6.25 23.58 -4.31
N THR A 200 5.91 24.88 -4.34
CA THR A 200 4.70 25.40 -4.96
C THR A 200 5.09 26.52 -5.91
N SER A 201 4.67 26.44 -7.18
CA SER A 201 4.71 27.59 -8.09
C SER A 201 3.54 28.52 -7.76
N GLU A 202 3.83 29.74 -7.33
CA GLU A 202 2.82 30.75 -7.02
C GLU A 202 2.02 31.17 -8.26
N GLU A 203 2.66 31.16 -9.44
CA GLU A 203 2.02 31.49 -10.71
C GLU A 203 0.94 30.47 -11.13
N LEU A 204 1.14 29.20 -10.79
CA LEU A 204 0.24 28.11 -11.15
C LEU A 204 -0.77 27.79 -10.04
N CYS A 205 -0.50 28.22 -8.81
CA CYS A 205 -1.34 27.87 -7.66
C CYS A 205 -2.60 28.73 -7.60
N ASP A 206 -3.77 28.10 -7.68
CA ASP A 206 -5.07 28.76 -7.55
C ASP A 206 -5.62 28.78 -6.11
N GLY A 207 -4.85 28.30 -5.12
CA GLY A 207 -5.24 28.32 -3.72
C GLY A 207 -6.35 27.33 -3.32
N CYS A 208 -6.63 26.30 -4.12
CA CYS A 208 -7.75 25.36 -3.91
C CYS A 208 -7.63 24.50 -2.64
N GLY A 209 -6.46 24.41 -2.00
CA GLY A 209 -6.22 23.66 -0.76
C GLY A 209 -6.24 22.14 -0.88
N VAL A 210 -6.38 21.57 -2.09
CA VAL A 210 -6.41 20.10 -2.29
C VAL A 210 -5.13 19.42 -1.79
N CYS A 211 -3.96 20.07 -1.95
CA CYS A 211 -2.68 19.54 -1.48
C CYS A 211 -2.60 19.40 0.06
N ILE A 212 -3.26 20.31 0.81
CA ILE A 212 -3.34 20.25 2.28
C ILE A 212 -4.13 19.01 2.69
N LYS A 213 -5.35 18.85 2.13
CA LYS A 213 -6.23 17.71 2.41
C LYS A 213 -5.63 16.38 1.97
N ALA A 214 -4.85 16.39 0.88
CA ALA A 214 -4.21 15.19 0.33
C ALA A 214 -2.99 14.74 1.13
N CYS A 215 -2.42 15.61 1.99
CA CYS A 215 -1.19 15.26 2.73
C CYS A 215 -1.49 14.24 3.85
N PRO A 216 -1.04 12.99 3.71
CA PRO A 216 -1.39 11.93 4.67
C PRO A 216 -0.69 12.09 6.02
N VAL A 217 0.20 13.04 6.16
CA VAL A 217 0.92 13.34 7.41
C VAL A 217 0.70 14.78 7.88
N GLY A 218 -0.24 15.50 7.24
CA GLY A 218 -0.63 16.86 7.65
C GLY A 218 0.50 17.88 7.63
N SER A 219 1.48 17.75 6.72
CA SER A 219 2.71 18.56 6.72
C SER A 219 2.64 19.82 5.87
N ILE A 220 1.51 20.13 5.24
CA ILE A 220 1.35 21.34 4.40
C ILE A 220 0.51 22.36 5.16
N ALA A 221 1.07 23.55 5.39
CA ALA A 221 0.38 24.62 6.07
C ALA A 221 -0.77 25.23 5.25
N SER A 222 -1.58 26.09 5.87
CA SER A 222 -2.75 26.74 5.25
C SER A 222 -2.41 27.71 4.13
N ASP A 223 -1.15 28.13 4.02
CA ASP A 223 -0.63 28.95 2.93
C ASP A 223 -0.30 28.15 1.66
N TYR A 224 -0.49 26.83 1.67
CA TYR A 224 -0.19 25.85 0.60
C TYR A 224 1.30 25.70 0.27
N VAL A 225 2.17 26.54 0.79
CA VAL A 225 3.61 26.67 0.43
C VAL A 225 4.47 26.05 1.52
N THR A 226 4.25 26.43 2.77
CA THR A 226 5.09 26.04 3.92
C THR A 226 4.89 24.57 4.27
N ILE A 227 6.00 23.84 4.41
CA ILE A 227 6.02 22.47 4.90
C ILE A 227 6.41 22.49 6.38
N THR A 228 5.46 22.18 7.24
CA THR A 228 5.60 22.30 8.72
C THR A 228 5.99 20.98 9.40
N GLY A 229 5.95 19.86 8.68
CA GLY A 229 6.18 18.54 9.24
C GLY A 229 6.99 17.61 8.32
N PRO A 230 7.11 16.34 8.67
CA PRO A 230 7.86 15.37 7.88
C PRO A 230 7.16 15.09 6.55
N CYS A 231 7.90 15.20 5.43
CA CYS A 231 7.41 14.75 4.13
C CYS A 231 7.82 13.31 3.88
N ILE A 232 6.84 12.41 3.65
CA ILE A 232 7.07 10.99 3.31
C ILE A 232 7.24 10.75 1.80
N LYS A 233 7.25 11.80 1.00
CA LYS A 233 7.43 11.79 -0.47
C LYS A 233 6.41 10.92 -1.22
N CYS A 234 5.19 10.82 -0.69
CA CYS A 234 4.11 10.02 -1.27
C CYS A 234 3.56 10.57 -2.60
N GLN A 235 3.92 11.79 -2.98
CA GLN A 235 3.48 12.51 -4.18
C GLN A 235 1.98 12.87 -4.22
N ALA A 236 1.21 12.63 -3.16
CA ALA A 236 -0.23 12.90 -3.16
C ALA A 236 -0.56 14.36 -3.50
N CYS A 237 0.19 15.32 -2.94
CA CYS A 237 0.01 16.74 -3.21
C CYS A 237 0.32 17.13 -4.67
N ILE A 238 1.20 16.38 -5.35
CA ILE A 238 1.56 16.59 -6.75
C ILE A 238 0.52 15.95 -7.66
N ILE A 239 0.20 14.67 -7.42
CA ILE A 239 -0.77 13.90 -8.21
C ILE A 239 -2.16 14.55 -8.19
N LYS A 240 -2.57 15.06 -7.03
CA LYS A 240 -3.90 15.66 -6.86
C LYS A 240 -3.94 17.17 -7.19
N CYS A 241 -2.81 17.80 -7.51
CA CYS A 241 -2.77 19.20 -7.92
C CYS A 241 -3.18 19.34 -9.38
N HIS A 242 -4.42 19.76 -9.63
CA HIS A 242 -4.96 19.89 -10.98
C HIS A 242 -4.29 21.01 -11.81
N SER A 243 -3.76 22.05 -11.15
CA SER A 243 -3.02 23.14 -11.81
C SER A 243 -1.55 22.81 -12.06
N GLY A 244 -1.03 21.68 -11.53
CA GLY A 244 0.39 21.32 -11.65
C GLY A 244 1.33 22.22 -10.84
N ALA A 245 0.81 23.01 -9.90
CA ALA A 245 1.62 23.94 -9.10
C ALA A 245 2.60 23.25 -8.13
N LYS A 246 2.37 22.00 -7.74
CA LYS A 246 3.24 21.27 -6.81
C LYS A 246 4.30 20.47 -7.55
N TYR A 247 5.57 20.57 -7.10
CA TYR A 247 6.71 19.90 -7.73
C TYR A 247 7.86 19.66 -6.73
N PHE A 248 8.83 18.85 -7.12
CA PHE A 248 10.13 18.70 -6.44
C PHE A 248 11.23 19.28 -7.35
N ASP A 249 12.20 19.96 -6.74
CA ASP A 249 13.39 20.47 -7.40
C ASP A 249 14.70 20.14 -6.67
N ASP A 250 14.64 19.27 -5.66
CA ASP A 250 15.83 18.77 -4.97
C ASP A 250 16.64 17.87 -5.91
N GLU A 251 17.89 18.25 -6.19
CA GLU A 251 18.71 17.56 -7.18
C GLU A 251 19.04 16.12 -6.78
N ALA A 252 19.23 15.83 -5.49
CA ALA A 252 19.47 14.45 -5.04
C ALA A 252 18.22 13.57 -5.22
N PHE A 253 17.03 14.14 -5.01
CA PHE A 253 15.77 13.45 -5.31
C PHE A 253 15.60 13.23 -6.82
N LEU A 254 15.84 14.25 -7.64
CA LEU A 254 15.72 14.15 -9.10
C LEU A 254 16.76 13.18 -9.70
N SER A 255 17.98 13.16 -9.18
CA SER A 255 19.01 12.16 -9.55
C SER A 255 18.54 10.74 -9.25
N HIS A 256 17.91 10.52 -8.08
CA HIS A 256 17.30 9.22 -7.77
C HIS A 256 16.19 8.85 -8.75
N VAL A 257 15.33 9.79 -9.13
CA VAL A 257 14.27 9.55 -10.13
C VAL A 257 14.88 9.12 -11.47
N ARG A 258 15.89 9.85 -11.99
CA ARG A 258 16.58 9.51 -13.24
C ARG A 258 17.26 8.14 -13.17
N MET A 259 17.88 7.80 -12.04
CA MET A 259 18.44 6.47 -11.81
C MET A 259 17.37 5.38 -11.92
N LEU A 260 16.20 5.59 -11.29
CA LEU A 260 15.07 4.66 -11.39
C LEU A 260 14.57 4.53 -12.84
N GLU A 261 14.41 5.63 -13.56
CA GLU A 261 13.98 5.67 -14.96
C GLU A 261 14.93 4.96 -15.91
N THR A 262 16.22 5.00 -15.63
CA THR A 262 17.23 4.29 -16.41
C THR A 262 17.19 2.79 -16.17
N ASN A 263 16.94 2.34 -14.93
CA ASN A 263 17.18 0.94 -14.55
C ASN A 263 15.90 0.10 -14.36
N TYR A 264 14.71 0.72 -14.19
CA TYR A 264 13.50 0.00 -13.75
C TYR A 264 12.27 0.22 -14.65
N THR A 265 12.48 0.44 -15.95
CA THR A 265 11.38 0.56 -16.93
C THR A 265 10.85 -0.81 -17.38
N LYS A 266 11.65 -1.88 -17.25
CA LYS A 266 11.19 -3.24 -17.55
C LYS A 266 10.06 -3.64 -16.61
N ARG A 267 9.02 -4.26 -17.17
CA ARG A 267 7.85 -4.73 -16.38
C ARG A 267 8.29 -5.66 -15.25
N ALA A 268 8.03 -5.27 -14.02
CA ALA A 268 8.22 -6.13 -12.86
C ALA A 268 7.07 -7.13 -12.74
N ALA A 269 7.37 -8.34 -12.25
CA ALA A 269 6.34 -9.34 -11.96
C ALA A 269 5.56 -9.01 -10.70
N ASN A 270 4.28 -9.35 -10.68
CA ASN A 270 3.49 -9.40 -9.46
C ASN A 270 3.86 -10.65 -8.64
N PHE A 271 3.53 -10.62 -7.36
CA PHE A 271 3.73 -11.75 -6.45
C PHE A 271 2.42 -12.06 -5.72
N ALA A 272 2.07 -13.34 -5.63
CA ALA A 272 0.91 -13.79 -4.85
C ALA A 272 1.19 -15.16 -4.23
N LEU A 273 0.77 -15.33 -2.99
CA LEU A 273 0.89 -16.54 -2.22
C LEU A 273 -0.40 -16.79 -1.44
N ILE A 274 -0.89 -18.01 -1.46
CA ILE A 274 -2.04 -18.46 -0.65
C ILE A 274 -1.63 -19.76 0.01
N GLU A 275 -2.07 -19.96 1.23
CA GLU A 275 -1.83 -21.19 1.94
C GLU A 275 -2.38 -22.39 1.15
N LYS A 276 -1.62 -23.49 1.15
CA LYS A 276 -2.08 -24.73 0.55
C LYS A 276 -3.19 -25.33 1.41
N THR A 277 -4.32 -25.64 0.81
CA THR A 277 -5.33 -26.50 1.45
C THR A 277 -4.70 -27.88 1.66
N SER A 278 -4.74 -28.39 2.88
CA SER A 278 -4.36 -29.79 3.13
C SER A 278 -5.31 -30.68 2.30
N GLU A 279 -4.80 -31.29 1.26
CA GLU A 279 -5.53 -32.40 0.62
C GLU A 279 -5.55 -33.54 1.63
N VAL A 280 -6.74 -33.94 2.05
CA VAL A 280 -7.00 -35.12 2.84
C VAL A 280 -7.01 -36.36 1.92
#